data_a27d512f86081be5ec827db5ca84b63b
#
_entry.id   a27d512f86081be5ec827db5ca84b63b
#
_cell.length_a   1.000
_cell.length_b   1.000
_cell.length_c   1.000
_cell.angle_alpha   90.00
_cell.angle_beta   90.00
_cell.angle_gamma   90.00
#
_symmetry.space_group_name_H-M   'P 1'
#
loop_
_entity.id
_entity.type
_entity.pdbx_description
1 polymer ?
#
loop_
_entity_poly.entity_id
_entity_poly.type
_entity_poly.pdbx_seq_one_letter_code
_entity_poly.pdbx_strand_id
1 'polypeptide(L)'
;MKKALITGITGQDGSYLSELLLEKGYEVHGIVRRVALEDPSHRMWRIRHLLKDIRLHAGSLESYPSIHKVFMEVRPDECYHLASQSFVSYSFEDEFSTLNTNINGTHYVLAVLKETNPGCRFYFAGSSEMFGKVHEVPQNEGTPFHPRSSYGISKVAGFDLTRNYREGYGLFAVSGILFNHESPRRGFEFVTRKITYNVAQIKHGLTKELKLGNLEAKRDWGHAADYVKAMHQIVCHKEPDDFVISSGETHSVREFCEAAFSFAGLRYEDYVAVDKALFRPAEVDVLTGDSAKARKILGWKYSRTFTSLVEEMVEADLRFMTDRVKA
;
A
#
# COMPACT_ATOMS: atom_id res chain seq x y z
N MET A 1 0.46 -27.62 3.65
CA MET A 1 1.00 -26.24 3.46
C MET A 1 -0.18 -25.36 3.12
N LYS A 2 -0.35 -24.23 3.83
CA LYS A 2 -1.41 -23.26 3.49
C LYS A 2 -1.08 -22.53 2.20
N LYS A 3 -2.11 -22.26 1.40
CA LYS A 3 -2.00 -21.47 0.16
C LYS A 3 -2.47 -20.05 0.38
N ALA A 4 -1.63 -19.07 0.04
CA ALA A 4 -1.99 -17.67 0.06
C ALA A 4 -2.06 -17.12 -1.37
N LEU A 5 -3.14 -16.41 -1.69
CA LEU A 5 -3.30 -15.70 -2.96
C LEU A 5 -3.23 -14.21 -2.74
N ILE A 6 -2.30 -13.53 -3.42
CA ILE A 6 -2.08 -12.10 -3.29
C ILE A 6 -2.46 -11.42 -4.61
N THR A 7 -3.48 -10.58 -4.61
CA THR A 7 -3.67 -9.62 -5.70
C THR A 7 -2.75 -8.42 -5.46
N GLY A 8 -2.10 -7.90 -6.51
CA GLY A 8 -1.12 -6.82 -6.33
C GLY A 8 0.24 -7.27 -5.81
N ILE A 9 0.62 -8.53 -6.02
CA ILE A 9 1.88 -9.13 -5.56
C ILE A 9 3.13 -8.36 -6.04
N THR A 10 3.07 -7.67 -7.18
CA THR A 10 4.18 -6.87 -7.73
C THR A 10 4.30 -5.48 -7.09
N GLY A 11 3.38 -5.11 -6.20
CA GLY A 11 3.42 -3.87 -5.44
C GLY A 11 4.42 -3.91 -4.28
N GLN A 12 4.58 -2.77 -3.58
CA GLN A 12 5.40 -2.68 -2.38
C GLN A 12 4.98 -3.74 -1.35
N ASP A 13 3.74 -3.68 -0.90
CA ASP A 13 3.22 -4.55 0.16
C ASP A 13 3.16 -6.01 -0.27
N GLY A 14 2.74 -6.26 -1.52
CA GLY A 14 2.71 -7.60 -2.08
C GLY A 14 4.08 -8.28 -2.06
N SER A 15 5.16 -7.53 -2.31
CA SER A 15 6.52 -8.05 -2.28
C SER A 15 7.00 -8.42 -0.86
N TYR A 16 6.77 -7.53 0.14
CA TYR A 16 7.10 -7.82 1.54
C TYR A 16 6.21 -8.92 2.13
N LEU A 17 4.92 -8.92 1.78
CA LEU A 17 4.01 -9.97 2.23
C LEU A 17 4.39 -11.34 1.67
N SER A 18 4.84 -11.40 0.41
CA SER A 18 5.34 -12.66 -0.19
C SER A 18 6.53 -13.20 0.57
N GLU A 19 7.51 -12.37 0.91
CA GLU A 19 8.66 -12.77 1.74
C GLU A 19 8.20 -13.33 3.09
N LEU A 20 7.35 -12.57 3.80
CA LEU A 20 6.83 -12.99 5.11
C LEU A 20 6.08 -14.32 5.05
N LEU A 21 5.25 -14.53 4.02
CA LEU A 21 4.46 -15.76 3.88
C LEU A 21 5.33 -16.96 3.51
N LEU A 22 6.34 -16.77 2.65
CA LEU A 22 7.33 -17.81 2.35
C LEU A 22 8.12 -18.23 3.59
N GLU A 23 8.59 -17.25 4.40
CA GLU A 23 9.26 -17.52 5.69
C GLU A 23 8.38 -18.31 6.65
N LYS A 24 7.05 -18.11 6.58
CA LYS A 24 6.06 -18.87 7.39
C LYS A 24 5.66 -20.22 6.77
N GLY A 25 6.24 -20.59 5.66
CA GLY A 25 6.00 -21.89 5.02
C GLY A 25 4.70 -21.96 4.20
N TYR A 26 4.19 -20.84 3.69
CA TYR A 26 3.05 -20.83 2.77
C TYR A 26 3.48 -21.15 1.34
N GLU A 27 2.58 -21.75 0.57
CA GLU A 27 2.62 -21.75 -0.88
C GLU A 27 2.03 -20.42 -1.36
N VAL A 28 2.88 -19.55 -1.94
CA VAL A 28 2.50 -18.18 -2.31
C VAL A 28 2.14 -18.09 -3.79
N HIS A 29 0.93 -17.64 -4.05
CA HIS A 29 0.39 -17.37 -5.38
C HIS A 29 0.12 -15.88 -5.55
N GLY A 30 0.32 -15.36 -6.76
CA GLY A 30 0.03 -13.96 -7.07
C GLY A 30 -0.76 -13.79 -8.35
N ILE A 31 -1.73 -12.86 -8.35
CA ILE A 31 -2.39 -12.41 -9.58
C ILE A 31 -1.63 -11.22 -10.12
N VAL A 32 -1.24 -11.30 -11.39
CA VAL A 32 -0.57 -10.23 -12.13
C VAL A 32 -1.29 -9.96 -13.45
N ARG A 33 -1.28 -8.70 -13.92
CA ARG A 33 -1.77 -8.38 -15.25
C ARG A 33 -0.86 -9.03 -16.30
N ARG A 34 -1.42 -9.46 -17.41
CA ARG A 34 -0.68 -10.13 -18.50
C ARG A 34 0.55 -9.31 -18.95
N VAL A 35 0.41 -8.01 -19.05
CA VAL A 35 1.51 -7.11 -19.40
C VAL A 35 2.72 -7.19 -18.45
N ALA A 36 2.54 -7.64 -17.21
CA ALA A 36 3.65 -7.85 -16.29
C ALA A 36 4.44 -9.11 -16.61
N LEU A 37 3.80 -10.14 -17.18
CA LEU A 37 4.47 -11.36 -17.64
C LEU A 37 5.24 -11.12 -18.95
N GLU A 38 4.78 -10.17 -19.76
CA GLU A 38 5.43 -9.79 -21.02
C GLU A 38 6.66 -8.90 -20.80
N ASP A 39 6.69 -8.13 -19.69
CA ASP A 39 7.81 -7.25 -19.30
C ASP A 39 8.21 -7.45 -17.82
N PRO A 40 8.76 -8.62 -17.49
CA PRO A 40 9.12 -8.93 -16.10
C PRO A 40 10.28 -8.08 -15.56
N SER A 41 11.17 -7.60 -16.43
CA SER A 41 12.33 -6.80 -16.04
C SER A 41 11.93 -5.49 -15.36
N HIS A 42 10.92 -4.80 -15.87
CA HIS A 42 10.45 -3.51 -15.34
C HIS A 42 9.29 -3.65 -14.37
N ARG A 43 8.41 -4.65 -14.57
CA ARG A 43 7.15 -4.74 -13.81
C ARG A 43 7.22 -5.67 -12.60
N MET A 44 8.24 -6.54 -12.53
CA MET A 44 8.41 -7.50 -11.43
C MET A 44 9.68 -7.24 -10.59
N TRP A 45 10.30 -6.07 -10.70
CA TRP A 45 11.56 -5.77 -10.04
C TRP A 45 11.52 -5.98 -8.52
N ARG A 46 10.37 -5.71 -7.88
CA ARG A 46 10.18 -5.87 -6.43
C ARG A 46 10.14 -7.33 -5.98
N ILE A 47 9.75 -8.24 -6.87
CA ILE A 47 9.61 -9.67 -6.59
C ILE A 47 10.59 -10.54 -7.39
N ARG A 48 11.55 -9.93 -8.11
CA ARG A 48 12.49 -10.65 -8.99
C ARG A 48 13.22 -11.78 -8.26
N HIS A 49 13.62 -11.54 -7.03
CA HIS A 49 14.32 -12.49 -6.19
C HIS A 49 13.44 -13.64 -5.68
N LEU A 50 12.12 -13.53 -5.78
CA LEU A 50 11.14 -14.53 -5.33
C LEU A 50 10.56 -15.39 -6.47
N LEU A 51 10.87 -15.09 -7.73
CA LEU A 51 10.20 -15.71 -8.89
C LEU A 51 10.33 -17.24 -8.95
N LYS A 52 11.31 -17.82 -8.28
CA LYS A 52 11.50 -19.28 -8.18
C LYS A 52 10.64 -19.93 -7.09
N ASP A 53 10.21 -19.12 -6.10
CA ASP A 53 9.54 -19.59 -4.88
C ASP A 53 8.04 -19.28 -4.87
N ILE A 54 7.55 -18.42 -5.78
CA ILE A 54 6.16 -18.02 -5.92
C ILE A 54 5.56 -18.46 -7.25
N ARG A 55 4.23 -18.59 -7.29
CA ARG A 55 3.49 -18.92 -8.53
C ARG A 55 2.67 -17.73 -8.99
N LEU A 56 2.85 -17.31 -10.24
CA LEU A 56 2.16 -16.17 -10.82
C LEU A 56 1.07 -16.62 -11.80
N HIS A 57 -0.10 -16.01 -11.67
CA HIS A 57 -1.28 -16.25 -12.51
C HIS A 57 -1.67 -14.97 -13.24
N ALA A 58 -1.93 -15.08 -14.55
CA ALA A 58 -2.45 -13.96 -15.31
C ALA A 58 -3.92 -13.71 -14.96
N GLY A 59 -4.26 -12.47 -14.56
CA GLY A 59 -5.62 -12.06 -14.25
C GLY A 59 -5.75 -10.54 -14.18
N SER A 60 -6.98 -10.04 -14.29
CA SER A 60 -7.32 -8.62 -14.19
C SER A 60 -8.47 -8.42 -13.23
N LEU A 61 -8.39 -7.40 -12.37
CA LEU A 61 -9.48 -6.99 -11.48
C LEU A 61 -10.72 -6.51 -12.25
N GLU A 62 -10.58 -6.20 -13.53
CA GLU A 62 -11.66 -5.77 -14.41
C GLU A 62 -12.37 -6.95 -15.11
N SER A 63 -11.91 -8.18 -14.86
CA SER A 63 -12.42 -9.39 -15.51
C SER A 63 -12.79 -10.47 -14.49
N TYR A 64 -14.08 -10.55 -14.15
CA TYR A 64 -14.60 -11.61 -13.29
C TYR A 64 -14.17 -13.02 -13.75
N PRO A 65 -14.29 -13.41 -15.05
CA PRO A 65 -13.90 -14.73 -15.48
C PRO A 65 -12.40 -15.04 -15.24
N SER A 66 -11.52 -14.03 -15.37
CA SER A 66 -10.08 -14.25 -15.13
C SER A 66 -9.78 -14.49 -13.65
N ILE A 67 -10.45 -13.75 -12.75
CA ILE A 67 -10.35 -13.96 -11.30
C ILE A 67 -10.91 -15.33 -10.92
N HIS A 68 -12.12 -15.65 -11.39
CA HIS A 68 -12.77 -16.93 -11.12
C HIS A 68 -11.88 -18.12 -11.51
N LYS A 69 -11.26 -18.08 -12.70
CA LYS A 69 -10.33 -19.12 -13.16
C LYS A 69 -9.17 -19.32 -12.18
N VAL A 70 -8.54 -18.24 -11.72
CA VAL A 70 -7.40 -18.34 -10.80
C VAL A 70 -7.83 -18.91 -9.44
N PHE A 71 -8.97 -18.49 -8.91
CA PHE A 71 -9.48 -19.02 -7.64
C PHE A 71 -9.83 -20.52 -7.72
N MET A 72 -10.41 -20.97 -8.83
CA MET A 72 -10.70 -22.39 -9.07
C MET A 72 -9.41 -23.22 -9.16
N GLU A 73 -8.37 -22.67 -9.76
CA GLU A 73 -7.06 -23.34 -9.90
C GLU A 73 -6.31 -23.40 -8.58
N VAL A 74 -6.23 -22.28 -7.85
CA VAL A 74 -5.42 -22.14 -6.63
C VAL A 74 -6.13 -22.72 -5.42
N ARG A 75 -7.42 -22.42 -5.23
CA ARG A 75 -8.21 -22.71 -4.01
C ARG A 75 -7.46 -22.25 -2.75
N PRO A 76 -7.25 -20.94 -2.57
CA PRO A 76 -6.44 -20.40 -1.49
C PRO A 76 -7.10 -20.58 -0.12
N ASP A 77 -6.31 -20.83 0.92
CA ASP A 77 -6.74 -20.76 2.32
C ASP A 77 -6.89 -19.30 2.78
N GLU A 78 -6.06 -18.42 2.22
CA GLU A 78 -6.02 -16.98 2.53
C GLU A 78 -5.89 -16.16 1.24
N CYS A 79 -6.68 -15.09 1.13
CA CYS A 79 -6.63 -14.13 0.03
C CYS A 79 -6.33 -12.73 0.53
N TYR A 80 -5.20 -12.17 0.10
CA TYR A 80 -4.79 -10.80 0.40
C TYR A 80 -5.07 -9.90 -0.80
N HIS A 81 -6.12 -9.08 -0.70
CA HIS A 81 -6.53 -8.19 -1.78
C HIS A 81 -5.86 -6.82 -1.62
N LEU A 82 -4.66 -6.69 -2.23
CA LEU A 82 -3.84 -5.48 -2.20
C LEU A 82 -3.86 -4.71 -3.52
N ALA A 83 -4.29 -5.34 -4.62
CA ALA A 83 -4.33 -4.70 -5.93
C ALA A 83 -5.35 -3.57 -5.97
N SER A 84 -4.90 -2.41 -6.42
CA SER A 84 -5.72 -1.20 -6.53
C SER A 84 -5.00 -0.19 -7.42
N GLN A 85 -5.73 0.69 -8.10
CA GLN A 85 -5.18 1.97 -8.50
C GLN A 85 -5.05 2.79 -7.22
N SER A 86 -3.82 3.05 -6.75
CA SER A 86 -3.56 3.60 -5.41
C SER A 86 -2.89 4.99 -5.41
N PHE A 87 -2.54 5.52 -6.57
CA PHE A 87 -1.98 6.87 -6.66
C PHE A 87 -3.10 7.91 -6.66
N VAL A 88 -3.26 8.60 -5.53
CA VAL A 88 -4.39 9.50 -5.27
C VAL A 88 -4.49 10.60 -6.33
N SER A 89 -3.37 11.23 -6.73
CA SER A 89 -3.41 12.30 -7.72
C SER A 89 -3.99 11.82 -9.06
N TYR A 90 -3.61 10.63 -9.52
CA TYR A 90 -4.15 10.05 -10.75
C TYR A 90 -5.68 9.77 -10.65
N SER A 91 -6.21 9.54 -9.45
CA SER A 91 -7.64 9.33 -9.26
C SER A 91 -8.50 10.58 -9.50
N PHE A 92 -7.89 11.76 -9.61
CA PHE A 92 -8.55 13.00 -10.08
C PHE A 92 -8.50 13.14 -11.61
N GLU A 93 -7.51 12.52 -12.27
CA GLU A 93 -7.35 12.54 -13.72
C GLU A 93 -8.21 11.46 -14.39
N ASP A 94 -8.30 10.27 -13.78
CA ASP A 94 -9.06 9.13 -14.28
C ASP A 94 -9.88 8.49 -13.14
N GLU A 95 -10.97 9.16 -12.77
CA GLU A 95 -11.88 8.70 -11.72
C GLU A 95 -12.63 7.43 -12.12
N PHE A 96 -13.06 7.33 -13.38
CA PHE A 96 -13.84 6.18 -13.86
C PHE A 96 -13.05 4.88 -13.80
N SER A 97 -11.81 4.86 -14.30
CA SER A 97 -10.94 3.70 -14.22
C SER A 97 -10.61 3.35 -12.76
N THR A 98 -10.36 4.36 -11.92
CA THR A 98 -10.09 4.18 -10.49
C THR A 98 -11.27 3.50 -9.78
N LEU A 99 -12.50 4.04 -9.94
CA LEU A 99 -13.70 3.48 -9.32
C LEU A 99 -14.00 2.08 -9.86
N ASN A 100 -13.95 1.90 -11.18
CA ASN A 100 -14.22 0.60 -11.81
C ASN A 100 -13.25 -0.49 -11.33
N THR A 101 -11.96 -0.23 -11.42
CA THR A 101 -10.94 -1.21 -11.02
C THR A 101 -11.02 -1.54 -9.52
N ASN A 102 -11.16 -0.52 -8.66
CA ASN A 102 -11.07 -0.73 -7.22
C ASN A 102 -12.37 -1.31 -6.63
N ILE A 103 -13.54 -0.79 -7.03
CA ILE A 103 -14.83 -1.24 -6.48
C ILE A 103 -15.22 -2.58 -7.10
N ASN A 104 -15.30 -2.67 -8.42
CA ASN A 104 -15.70 -3.91 -9.09
C ASN A 104 -14.67 -5.02 -8.88
N GLY A 105 -13.38 -4.68 -8.87
CA GLY A 105 -12.33 -5.65 -8.57
C GLY A 105 -12.47 -6.28 -7.18
N THR A 106 -12.74 -5.47 -6.16
CA THR A 106 -13.01 -5.96 -4.80
C THR A 106 -14.29 -6.82 -4.78
N HIS A 107 -15.35 -6.37 -5.42
CA HIS A 107 -16.61 -7.11 -5.50
C HIS A 107 -16.43 -8.45 -6.21
N TYR A 108 -15.71 -8.49 -7.33
CA TYR A 108 -15.45 -9.74 -8.07
C TYR A 108 -14.68 -10.76 -7.22
N VAL A 109 -13.65 -10.32 -6.49
CA VAL A 109 -12.89 -11.22 -5.60
C VAL A 109 -13.79 -11.79 -4.51
N LEU A 110 -14.59 -10.95 -3.83
CA LEU A 110 -15.52 -11.40 -2.79
C LEU A 110 -16.61 -12.34 -3.35
N ALA A 111 -17.18 -12.02 -4.53
CA ALA A 111 -18.20 -12.85 -5.18
C ALA A 111 -17.64 -14.24 -5.52
N VAL A 112 -16.45 -14.29 -6.12
CA VAL A 112 -15.79 -15.56 -6.45
C VAL A 112 -15.50 -16.38 -5.18
N LEU A 113 -15.02 -15.74 -4.11
CA LEU A 113 -14.79 -16.43 -2.83
C LEU A 113 -16.07 -17.04 -2.27
N LYS A 114 -17.15 -16.26 -2.26
CA LYS A 114 -18.47 -16.76 -1.82
C LYS A 114 -18.94 -17.99 -2.61
N GLU A 115 -18.73 -17.97 -3.91
CA GLU A 115 -19.20 -19.04 -4.81
C GLU A 115 -18.32 -20.28 -4.79
N THR A 116 -16.99 -20.09 -4.74
CA THR A 116 -16.04 -21.18 -5.01
C THR A 116 -15.27 -21.67 -3.79
N ASN A 117 -15.08 -20.81 -2.80
CA ASN A 117 -14.25 -21.11 -1.62
C ASN A 117 -14.64 -20.28 -0.38
N PRO A 118 -15.84 -20.45 0.18
CA PRO A 118 -16.33 -19.66 1.32
C PRO A 118 -15.50 -19.85 2.60
N GLY A 119 -14.66 -20.88 2.68
CA GLY A 119 -13.74 -21.11 3.81
C GLY A 119 -12.44 -20.29 3.74
N CYS A 120 -12.18 -19.64 2.61
CA CYS A 120 -10.99 -18.81 2.46
C CYS A 120 -11.10 -17.54 3.32
N ARG A 121 -10.04 -17.21 4.04
CA ARG A 121 -9.95 -15.95 4.81
C ARG A 121 -9.54 -14.82 3.88
N PHE A 122 -10.35 -13.78 3.82
CA PHE A 122 -10.16 -12.63 2.93
C PHE A 122 -9.70 -11.40 3.69
N TYR A 123 -8.63 -10.77 3.19
CA TYR A 123 -8.11 -9.50 3.68
C TYR A 123 -8.28 -8.40 2.62
N PHE A 124 -8.87 -7.28 3.02
CA PHE A 124 -8.97 -6.06 2.23
C PHE A 124 -7.99 -5.00 2.74
N ALA A 125 -7.18 -4.45 1.84
CA ALA A 125 -6.33 -3.31 2.13
C ALA A 125 -7.14 -2.01 2.05
N GLY A 126 -7.69 -1.57 3.17
CA GLY A 126 -8.25 -0.22 3.36
C GLY A 126 -7.15 0.84 3.40
N SER A 127 -7.54 2.09 3.55
CA SER A 127 -6.62 3.24 3.51
C SER A 127 -7.08 4.35 4.45
N SER A 128 -6.14 5.08 5.06
CA SER A 128 -6.42 6.31 5.81
C SER A 128 -7.10 7.41 4.97
N GLU A 129 -6.96 7.36 3.63
CA GLU A 129 -7.68 8.26 2.71
C GLU A 129 -9.22 8.09 2.77
N MET A 130 -9.71 7.01 3.39
CA MET A 130 -11.15 6.82 3.71
C MET A 130 -11.64 7.87 4.71
N PHE A 131 -10.82 8.26 5.69
CA PHE A 131 -11.16 9.28 6.67
C PHE A 131 -11.27 10.68 6.04
N GLY A 132 -10.39 11.01 5.09
CA GLY A 132 -10.46 12.23 4.26
C GLY A 132 -10.51 13.51 5.08
N LYS A 133 -11.65 14.24 5.08
CA LYS A 133 -11.88 15.40 5.93
C LYS A 133 -12.23 14.93 7.33
N VAL A 134 -11.22 14.78 8.17
CA VAL A 134 -11.34 14.20 9.51
C VAL A 134 -12.16 15.05 10.46
N HIS A 135 -12.93 14.40 11.32
CA HIS A 135 -13.72 15.04 12.39
C HIS A 135 -13.00 15.00 13.73
N GLU A 136 -12.04 14.09 13.88
CA GLU A 136 -11.27 13.88 15.11
C GLU A 136 -9.83 13.43 14.78
N VAL A 137 -8.91 13.64 15.70
CA VAL A 137 -7.51 13.21 15.63
C VAL A 137 -7.13 12.67 17.02
N PRO A 138 -6.53 11.47 17.12
CA PRO A 138 -6.24 10.51 16.05
C PRO A 138 -7.48 9.75 15.57
N GLN A 139 -7.44 9.20 14.35
CA GLN A 139 -8.51 8.38 13.77
C GLN A 139 -8.37 6.92 14.21
N ASN A 140 -9.52 6.30 14.53
CA ASN A 140 -9.65 4.89 14.92
C ASN A 140 -10.77 4.19 14.13
N GLU A 141 -11.05 2.95 14.44
CA GLU A 141 -12.06 2.12 13.75
C GLU A 141 -13.50 2.66 13.87
N GLY A 142 -13.78 3.53 14.84
CA GLY A 142 -15.09 4.19 15.04
C GLY A 142 -15.20 5.54 14.34
N THR A 143 -14.11 6.10 13.86
CA THR A 143 -14.10 7.42 13.20
C THR A 143 -14.87 7.38 11.88
N PRO A 144 -15.85 8.27 11.65
CA PRO A 144 -16.62 8.33 10.41
C PRO A 144 -15.74 8.61 9.18
N PHE A 145 -16.04 7.96 8.06
CA PHE A 145 -15.38 8.22 6.80
C PHE A 145 -15.95 9.46 6.10
N HIS A 146 -15.04 10.28 5.52
CA HIS A 146 -15.40 11.45 4.71
C HIS A 146 -14.36 11.61 3.58
N PRO A 147 -14.28 10.65 2.63
CA PRO A 147 -13.24 10.63 1.61
C PRO A 147 -13.23 11.88 0.74
N ARG A 148 -12.04 12.28 0.26
CA ARG A 148 -11.80 13.50 -0.51
C ARG A 148 -11.27 13.25 -1.91
N SER A 149 -11.28 11.98 -2.37
CA SER A 149 -10.82 11.56 -3.69
C SER A 149 -11.59 10.34 -4.18
N SER A 150 -11.63 10.11 -5.49
CA SER A 150 -12.22 8.90 -6.07
C SER A 150 -11.53 7.64 -5.56
N TYR A 151 -10.22 7.70 -5.28
CA TYR A 151 -9.50 6.63 -4.60
C TYR A 151 -10.06 6.38 -3.19
N GLY A 152 -10.18 7.42 -2.36
CA GLY A 152 -10.74 7.28 -1.00
C GLY A 152 -12.17 6.73 -1.01
N ILE A 153 -13.03 7.23 -1.92
CA ILE A 153 -14.40 6.72 -2.13
C ILE A 153 -14.36 5.24 -2.50
N SER A 154 -13.49 4.83 -3.42
CA SER A 154 -13.38 3.42 -3.81
C SER A 154 -12.94 2.51 -2.67
N LYS A 155 -12.10 3.01 -1.75
CA LYS A 155 -11.66 2.28 -0.55
C LYS A 155 -12.78 2.16 0.48
N VAL A 156 -13.62 3.19 0.67
CA VAL A 156 -14.83 3.10 1.51
C VAL A 156 -15.78 2.05 0.95
N ALA A 157 -16.07 2.08 -0.36
CA ALA A 157 -16.92 1.07 -1.00
C ALA A 157 -16.37 -0.36 -0.83
N GLY A 158 -15.05 -0.55 -0.99
CA GLY A 158 -14.40 -1.86 -0.76
C GLY A 158 -14.49 -2.33 0.69
N PHE A 159 -14.33 -1.41 1.64
CA PHE A 159 -14.50 -1.68 3.07
C PHE A 159 -15.95 -2.11 3.38
N ASP A 160 -16.93 -1.39 2.90
CA ASP A 160 -18.34 -1.71 3.11
C ASP A 160 -18.76 -3.02 2.43
N LEU A 161 -18.24 -3.31 1.23
CA LEU A 161 -18.40 -4.62 0.59
C LEU A 161 -17.83 -5.73 1.46
N THR A 162 -16.62 -5.56 1.98
CA THR A 162 -15.95 -6.55 2.84
C THR A 162 -16.77 -6.83 4.10
N ARG A 163 -17.25 -5.77 4.76
CA ARG A 163 -18.14 -5.87 5.94
C ARG A 163 -19.47 -6.56 5.58
N ASN A 164 -20.09 -6.18 4.45
CA ASN A 164 -21.35 -6.79 4.01
C ASN A 164 -21.19 -8.30 3.73
N TYR A 165 -20.09 -8.71 3.11
CA TYR A 165 -19.85 -10.13 2.85
C TYR A 165 -19.56 -10.92 4.13
N ARG A 166 -18.95 -10.30 5.14
CA ARG A 166 -18.79 -10.87 6.48
C ARG A 166 -20.14 -11.05 7.17
N GLU A 167 -20.96 -9.99 7.26
CA GLU A 167 -22.20 -9.98 8.01
C GLU A 167 -23.34 -10.70 7.30
N GLY A 168 -23.47 -10.52 5.98
CA GLY A 168 -24.57 -11.06 5.20
C GLY A 168 -24.38 -12.48 4.70
N TYR A 169 -23.10 -12.90 4.47
CA TYR A 169 -22.80 -14.21 3.89
C TYR A 169 -21.91 -15.08 4.77
N GLY A 170 -21.50 -14.61 5.95
CA GLY A 170 -20.68 -15.38 6.89
C GLY A 170 -19.26 -15.66 6.45
N LEU A 171 -18.72 -14.91 5.47
CA LEU A 171 -17.33 -15.05 5.08
C LEU A 171 -16.39 -14.54 6.18
N PHE A 172 -15.24 -15.18 6.34
CA PHE A 172 -14.16 -14.59 7.11
C PHE A 172 -13.51 -13.47 6.28
N ALA A 173 -14.09 -12.27 6.33
CA ALA A 173 -13.64 -11.11 5.56
C ALA A 173 -13.29 -9.96 6.50
N VAL A 174 -12.06 -9.45 6.41
CA VAL A 174 -11.46 -8.47 7.34
C VAL A 174 -10.79 -7.33 6.58
N SER A 175 -10.67 -6.17 7.24
CA SER A 175 -10.00 -5.01 6.65
C SER A 175 -8.89 -4.48 7.56
N GLY A 176 -7.75 -4.15 6.97
CA GLY A 176 -6.77 -3.27 7.60
C GLY A 176 -6.94 -1.85 7.07
N ILE A 177 -7.24 -0.88 7.94
CA ILE A 177 -7.28 0.55 7.58
C ILE A 177 -5.86 1.08 7.74
N LEU A 178 -5.12 1.06 6.64
CA LEU A 178 -3.69 1.33 6.64
C LEU A 178 -3.40 2.81 6.51
N PHE A 179 -2.63 3.36 7.43
CA PHE A 179 -2.01 4.67 7.26
C PHE A 179 -0.82 4.57 6.28
N ASN A 180 -0.27 5.71 5.87
CA ASN A 180 0.79 5.71 4.89
C ASN A 180 1.97 4.86 5.37
N HIS A 181 2.46 3.99 4.49
CA HIS A 181 3.60 3.14 4.81
C HIS A 181 4.53 3.04 3.62
N GLU A 182 5.78 3.22 3.90
CA GLU A 182 6.80 3.52 2.95
C GLU A 182 7.94 2.49 3.02
N SER A 183 8.78 2.48 2.03
CA SER A 183 10.00 1.68 2.00
C SER A 183 10.82 1.99 0.74
N PRO A 184 12.03 1.44 0.60
CA PRO A 184 12.77 1.45 -0.67
C PRO A 184 12.03 0.83 -1.87
N ARG A 185 10.90 0.13 -1.62
CA ARG A 185 10.05 -0.46 -2.68
C ARG A 185 8.82 0.38 -3.03
N ARG A 186 8.69 1.58 -2.46
CA ARG A 186 7.58 2.49 -2.80
C ARG A 186 7.62 2.87 -4.29
N GLY A 187 6.47 3.17 -4.90
CA GLY A 187 6.40 3.71 -6.26
C GLY A 187 7.03 5.10 -6.35
N PHE A 188 7.72 5.39 -7.46
CA PHE A 188 8.45 6.66 -7.65
C PHE A 188 7.54 7.89 -7.75
N GLU A 189 6.26 7.68 -8.04
CA GLU A 189 5.21 8.70 -8.10
C GLU A 189 4.78 9.23 -6.72
N PHE A 190 4.99 8.45 -5.65
CA PHE A 190 4.63 8.84 -4.30
C PHE A 190 5.64 9.80 -3.69
N VAL A 191 5.15 10.80 -2.94
CA VAL A 191 5.94 11.94 -2.45
C VAL A 191 7.22 11.52 -1.73
N THR A 192 7.17 10.53 -0.86
CA THR A 192 8.31 10.04 -0.09
C THR A 192 9.40 9.49 -1.01
N ARG A 193 9.04 8.58 -1.93
CA ARG A 193 10.01 8.03 -2.87
C ARG A 193 10.46 9.06 -3.91
N LYS A 194 9.56 9.97 -4.33
CA LYS A 194 9.92 11.09 -5.19
C LYS A 194 11.02 11.92 -4.53
N ILE A 195 10.94 12.20 -3.23
CA ILE A 195 11.96 12.95 -2.50
C ILE A 195 13.27 12.15 -2.46
N THR A 196 13.28 10.92 -1.94
CA THR A 196 14.50 10.15 -1.74
C THR A 196 15.24 9.85 -3.05
N TYR A 197 14.48 9.56 -4.12
CA TYR A 197 15.03 9.34 -5.46
C TYR A 197 15.66 10.62 -6.04
N ASN A 198 15.00 11.78 -5.89
CA ASN A 198 15.56 13.06 -6.35
C ASN A 198 16.77 13.49 -5.50
N VAL A 199 16.78 13.22 -4.19
CA VAL A 199 17.97 13.43 -3.34
C VAL A 199 19.17 12.67 -3.91
N ALA A 200 18.98 11.40 -4.29
CA ALA A 200 20.02 10.60 -4.91
C ALA A 200 20.47 11.16 -6.28
N GLN A 201 19.52 11.60 -7.13
CA GLN A 201 19.85 12.24 -8.41
C GLN A 201 20.62 13.56 -8.22
N ILE A 202 20.22 14.41 -7.28
CA ILE A 202 20.90 15.67 -6.96
C ILE A 202 22.33 15.40 -6.47
N LYS A 203 22.49 14.42 -5.57
CA LYS A 203 23.81 14.04 -5.05
C LYS A 203 24.78 13.58 -6.14
N HIS A 204 24.26 12.96 -7.21
CA HIS A 204 25.02 12.54 -8.39
C HIS A 204 25.09 13.60 -9.50
N GLY A 205 24.55 14.81 -9.27
CA GLY A 205 24.57 15.90 -10.25
C GLY A 205 23.67 15.71 -11.48
N LEU A 206 22.72 14.77 -11.41
CA LEU A 206 21.81 14.44 -12.51
C LEU A 206 20.61 15.37 -12.63
N THR A 207 20.23 16.02 -11.52
CA THR A 207 19.21 17.07 -11.47
C THR A 207 19.61 18.16 -10.49
N LYS A 208 19.01 19.35 -10.60
CA LYS A 208 19.31 20.52 -9.75
C LYS A 208 18.09 21.03 -9.00
N GLU A 209 16.91 20.46 -9.24
CA GLU A 209 15.66 20.94 -8.65
C GLU A 209 14.71 19.77 -8.39
N LEU A 210 13.97 19.86 -7.28
CA LEU A 210 12.84 18.99 -6.94
C LEU A 210 11.59 19.84 -6.75
N LYS A 211 10.58 19.65 -7.60
CA LYS A 211 9.28 20.33 -7.46
C LYS A 211 8.31 19.48 -6.66
N LEU A 212 7.77 20.06 -5.59
CA LEU A 212 6.79 19.45 -4.69
C LEU A 212 5.55 20.36 -4.57
N GLY A 213 4.44 19.75 -4.15
CA GLY A 213 3.23 20.49 -3.81
C GLY A 213 3.27 21.07 -2.39
N ASN A 214 2.23 20.80 -1.60
CA ASN A 214 2.10 21.31 -0.24
C ASN A 214 3.11 20.64 0.71
N LEU A 215 4.10 21.39 1.18
CA LEU A 215 5.12 20.93 2.14
C LEU A 215 4.58 20.81 3.56
N GLU A 216 3.46 21.47 3.89
CA GLU A 216 2.90 21.47 5.25
C GLU A 216 1.90 20.32 5.48
N ALA A 217 1.54 19.58 4.44
CA ALA A 217 0.67 18.40 4.58
C ALA A 217 1.33 17.36 5.50
N LYS A 218 0.59 16.91 6.52
CA LYS A 218 1.07 15.97 7.52
C LYS A 218 0.52 14.57 7.30
N ARG A 219 1.38 13.56 7.42
CA ARG A 219 1.02 12.14 7.29
C ARG A 219 1.68 11.31 8.38
N ASP A 220 0.97 10.28 8.79
CA ASP A 220 1.52 9.21 9.60
C ASP A 220 2.21 8.22 8.64
N TRP A 221 3.53 8.17 8.68
CA TRP A 221 4.33 7.31 7.82
C TRP A 221 4.96 6.17 8.61
N GLY A 222 4.52 4.94 8.32
CA GLY A 222 5.13 3.73 8.84
C GLY A 222 6.01 3.01 7.81
N HIS A 223 6.52 1.84 8.15
CA HIS A 223 7.32 1.01 7.27
C HIS A 223 6.52 -0.20 6.76
N ALA A 224 6.53 -0.43 5.45
CA ALA A 224 5.73 -1.47 4.79
C ALA A 224 5.97 -2.89 5.35
N ALA A 225 7.22 -3.24 5.70
CA ALA A 225 7.54 -4.55 6.27
C ALA A 225 6.83 -4.82 7.61
N ASP A 226 6.55 -3.78 8.40
CA ASP A 226 5.82 -3.94 9.66
C ASP A 226 4.30 -3.97 9.44
N TYR A 227 3.82 -3.27 8.41
CA TYR A 227 2.40 -3.29 8.03
C TYR A 227 1.96 -4.64 7.46
N VAL A 228 2.79 -5.31 6.66
CA VAL A 228 2.44 -6.66 6.18
C VAL A 228 2.39 -7.70 7.30
N LYS A 229 3.12 -7.50 8.41
CA LYS A 229 2.97 -8.34 9.60
C LYS A 229 1.58 -8.17 10.22
N ALA A 230 1.08 -6.92 10.29
CA ALA A 230 -0.29 -6.65 10.73
C ALA A 230 -1.32 -7.30 9.81
N MET A 231 -1.16 -7.20 8.48
CA MET A 231 -2.06 -7.85 7.51
C MET A 231 -2.18 -9.36 7.79
N HIS A 232 -1.05 -10.03 8.00
CA HIS A 232 -1.05 -11.46 8.33
C HIS A 232 -1.69 -11.72 9.70
N GLN A 233 -1.39 -10.91 10.73
CA GLN A 233 -1.99 -11.08 12.06
C GLN A 233 -3.51 -10.90 12.05
N ILE A 234 -4.03 -9.92 11.28
CA ILE A 234 -5.47 -9.69 11.10
C ILE A 234 -6.15 -10.90 10.48
N VAL A 235 -5.59 -11.46 9.40
CA VAL A 235 -6.12 -12.66 8.74
C VAL A 235 -6.06 -13.88 9.64
N CYS A 236 -5.02 -14.02 10.44
CA CYS A 236 -4.84 -15.15 11.36
C CYS A 236 -5.61 -15.01 12.66
N HIS A 237 -6.25 -13.87 12.91
CA HIS A 237 -7.04 -13.66 14.13
C HIS A 237 -8.23 -14.64 14.21
N LYS A 238 -8.71 -14.90 15.43
CA LYS A 238 -9.80 -15.85 15.66
C LYS A 238 -11.12 -15.41 15.05
N GLU A 239 -11.48 -14.15 15.32
CA GLU A 239 -12.72 -13.55 14.89
C GLU A 239 -12.45 -12.52 13.78
N PRO A 240 -13.29 -12.44 12.74
CA PRO A 240 -13.14 -11.45 11.70
C PRO A 240 -13.48 -10.04 12.25
N ASP A 241 -12.53 -9.12 12.10
CA ASP A 241 -12.70 -7.72 12.55
C ASP A 241 -11.82 -6.79 11.70
N ASP A 242 -12.03 -5.48 11.84
CA ASP A 242 -11.30 -4.45 11.12
C ASP A 242 -10.35 -3.69 12.07
N PHE A 243 -9.17 -3.31 11.59
CA PHE A 243 -8.12 -2.71 12.41
C PHE A 243 -7.45 -1.53 11.74
N VAL A 244 -7.26 -0.44 12.48
CA VAL A 244 -6.38 0.67 12.10
C VAL A 244 -4.93 0.26 12.34
N ILE A 245 -4.09 0.46 11.33
CA ILE A 245 -2.66 0.22 11.39
C ILE A 245 -1.92 1.52 11.05
N SER A 246 -1.18 2.03 12.02
CA SER A 246 -0.52 3.34 11.98
C SER A 246 0.71 3.37 12.87
N SER A 247 1.67 4.27 12.58
CA SER A 247 2.79 4.52 13.49
C SER A 247 2.34 5.27 14.75
N GLY A 248 1.30 6.10 14.64
CA GLY A 248 0.78 6.98 15.68
C GLY A 248 1.48 8.34 15.74
N GLU A 249 2.45 8.59 14.83
CA GLU A 249 3.19 9.85 14.72
C GLU A 249 2.99 10.46 13.35
N THR A 250 2.90 11.79 13.28
CA THR A 250 2.77 12.53 12.01
C THR A 250 3.94 13.45 11.78
N HIS A 251 4.37 13.49 10.51
CA HIS A 251 5.40 14.39 10.03
C HIS A 251 4.92 15.13 8.78
N SER A 252 5.40 16.34 8.58
CA SER A 252 5.14 17.11 7.36
C SER A 252 6.03 16.65 6.20
N VAL A 253 5.62 16.95 4.97
CA VAL A 253 6.47 16.75 3.79
C VAL A 253 7.77 17.54 3.92
N ARG A 254 7.74 18.72 4.58
CA ARG A 254 8.92 19.54 4.90
C ARG A 254 9.91 18.77 5.76
N GLU A 255 9.45 18.21 6.91
CA GLU A 255 10.28 17.41 7.81
C GLU A 255 10.89 16.20 7.10
N PHE A 256 10.14 15.60 6.15
CA PHE A 256 10.67 14.51 5.33
C PHE A 256 11.79 15.00 4.40
N CYS A 257 11.65 16.17 3.78
CA CYS A 257 12.70 16.79 2.97
C CYS A 257 13.94 17.09 3.82
N GLU A 258 13.76 17.73 4.97
CA GLU A 258 14.85 18.07 5.90
C GLU A 258 15.67 16.82 6.27
N ALA A 259 14.99 15.76 6.70
CA ALA A 259 15.65 14.51 7.06
C ALA A 259 16.38 13.85 5.87
N ALA A 260 15.71 13.77 4.71
CA ALA A 260 16.25 13.10 3.53
C ALA A 260 17.47 13.83 2.94
N PHE A 261 17.41 15.16 2.82
CA PHE A 261 18.51 15.95 2.30
C PHE A 261 19.68 16.00 3.28
N SER A 262 19.40 16.18 4.59
CA SER A 262 20.42 16.18 5.64
C SER A 262 21.21 14.88 5.67
N PHE A 263 20.56 13.72 5.55
CA PHE A 263 21.24 12.42 5.49
C PHE A 263 22.21 12.31 4.29
N ALA A 264 21.87 12.94 3.16
CA ALA A 264 22.76 13.00 1.99
C ALA A 264 23.81 14.10 2.08
N GLY A 265 23.88 14.89 3.18
CA GLY A 265 24.78 16.03 3.34
C GLY A 265 24.42 17.21 2.42
N LEU A 266 23.13 17.45 2.19
CA LEU A 266 22.57 18.52 1.36
C LEU A 266 21.60 19.36 2.21
N ARG A 267 21.28 20.57 1.76
CA ARG A 267 20.25 21.42 2.33
C ARG A 267 19.05 21.43 1.39
N TYR A 268 17.85 21.09 1.87
CA TYR A 268 16.67 20.98 1.01
C TYR A 268 16.25 22.32 0.40
N GLU A 269 16.50 23.45 1.12
CA GLU A 269 16.15 24.79 0.66
C GLU A 269 16.86 25.19 -0.64
N ASP A 270 18.02 24.60 -0.91
CA ASP A 270 18.82 24.89 -2.10
C ASP A 270 18.25 24.20 -3.36
N TYR A 271 17.35 23.20 -3.19
CA TYR A 271 16.90 22.31 -4.27
C TYR A 271 15.40 22.15 -4.39
N VAL A 272 14.63 22.38 -3.31
CA VAL A 272 13.19 22.14 -3.30
C VAL A 272 12.42 23.41 -3.64
N ALA A 273 11.62 23.36 -4.71
CA ALA A 273 10.70 24.41 -5.11
C ALA A 273 9.24 23.95 -4.92
N VAL A 274 8.41 24.83 -4.37
CA VAL A 274 6.97 24.59 -4.26
C VAL A 274 6.28 24.95 -5.57
N ASP A 275 5.57 23.99 -6.16
CA ASP A 275 4.79 24.19 -7.36
C ASP A 275 3.29 24.02 -7.06
N LYS A 276 2.53 25.11 -7.18
CA LYS A 276 1.07 25.13 -6.92
C LYS A 276 0.29 24.21 -7.86
N ALA A 277 0.80 23.92 -9.05
CA ALA A 277 0.17 22.99 -9.99
C ALA A 277 0.14 21.54 -9.47
N LEU A 278 0.98 21.23 -8.47
CA LEU A 278 1.04 19.90 -7.82
C LEU A 278 0.15 19.81 -6.57
N PHE A 279 -0.61 20.85 -6.23
CA PHE A 279 -1.56 20.79 -5.11
C PHE A 279 -2.78 19.96 -5.52
N ARG A 280 -3.28 19.16 -4.59
CA ARG A 280 -4.51 18.40 -4.83
C ARG A 280 -5.73 19.29 -4.82
N PRO A 281 -6.75 19.03 -5.67
CA PRO A 281 -8.00 19.81 -5.69
C PRO A 281 -8.73 19.78 -4.34
N ALA A 282 -8.59 18.69 -3.59
CA ALA A 282 -9.15 18.51 -2.25
C ALA A 282 -8.06 17.93 -1.33
N GLU A 283 -7.33 18.81 -0.66
CA GLU A 283 -6.25 18.42 0.24
C GLU A 283 -6.81 17.78 1.52
N VAL A 284 -6.02 16.89 2.09
CA VAL A 284 -6.21 16.30 3.42
C VAL A 284 -5.06 16.79 4.29
N ASP A 285 -5.38 17.62 5.29
CA ASP A 285 -4.35 18.34 6.05
C ASP A 285 -3.60 17.43 7.02
N VAL A 286 -4.32 16.63 7.82
CA VAL A 286 -3.73 15.77 8.86
C VAL A 286 -4.40 14.41 8.87
N LEU A 287 -3.58 13.35 8.81
CA LEU A 287 -3.99 11.97 9.10
C LEU A 287 -3.05 11.39 10.14
N THR A 288 -3.60 11.03 11.31
CA THR A 288 -2.90 10.37 12.41
C THR A 288 -3.73 9.21 12.90
N GLY A 289 -3.20 8.00 12.86
CA GLY A 289 -3.96 6.81 13.26
C GLY A 289 -3.75 6.44 14.73
N ASP A 290 -4.80 5.89 15.33
CA ASP A 290 -4.72 5.19 16.62
C ASP A 290 -4.83 3.68 16.42
N SER A 291 -3.72 2.99 16.49
CA SER A 291 -3.64 1.53 16.42
C SER A 291 -3.74 0.82 17.78
N ALA A 292 -4.35 1.45 18.78
CA ALA A 292 -4.51 0.86 20.12
C ALA A 292 -5.25 -0.49 20.09
N LYS A 293 -6.29 -0.64 19.25
CA LYS A 293 -6.99 -1.91 19.04
C LYS A 293 -6.06 -2.99 18.49
N ALA A 294 -5.28 -2.70 17.46
CA ALA A 294 -4.33 -3.64 16.87
C ALA A 294 -3.23 -4.05 17.88
N ARG A 295 -2.72 -3.09 18.64
CA ARG A 295 -1.76 -3.38 19.73
C ARG A 295 -2.33 -4.31 20.78
N LYS A 296 -3.55 -4.03 21.24
CA LYS A 296 -4.22 -4.77 22.33
C LYS A 296 -4.64 -6.18 21.90
N ILE A 297 -5.24 -6.31 20.72
CA ILE A 297 -5.88 -7.56 20.27
C ILE A 297 -4.91 -8.44 19.49
N LEU A 298 -4.13 -7.88 18.60
CA LEU A 298 -3.21 -8.62 17.73
C LEU A 298 -1.79 -8.72 18.31
N GLY A 299 -1.47 -7.91 19.32
CA GLY A 299 -0.10 -7.78 19.82
C GLY A 299 0.84 -7.10 18.80
N TRP A 300 0.27 -6.42 17.78
CA TRP A 300 1.07 -5.75 16.78
C TRP A 300 1.85 -4.59 17.40
N LYS A 301 3.11 -4.43 16.97
CA LYS A 301 4.00 -3.36 17.46
C LYS A 301 4.69 -2.72 16.26
N TYR A 302 4.67 -1.39 16.25
CA TYR A 302 5.51 -0.58 15.40
C TYR A 302 6.68 -0.04 16.22
N SER A 303 7.89 -0.24 15.77
CA SER A 303 9.10 0.10 16.55
C SER A 303 10.15 0.91 15.78
N ARG A 304 9.92 1.19 14.49
CA ARG A 304 10.83 2.00 13.68
C ARG A 304 10.58 3.49 13.93
N THR A 305 11.63 4.29 13.86
CA THR A 305 11.50 5.74 13.92
C THR A 305 11.30 6.33 12.53
N PHE A 306 10.70 7.50 12.46
CA PHE A 306 10.58 8.27 11.21
C PHE A 306 11.96 8.49 10.56
N THR A 307 12.97 8.88 11.34
CA THR A 307 14.32 9.11 10.86
C THR A 307 14.91 7.85 10.22
N SER A 308 14.80 6.68 10.88
CA SER A 308 15.33 5.42 10.34
C SER A 308 14.65 5.00 9.04
N LEU A 309 13.36 5.29 8.88
CA LEU A 309 12.62 5.04 7.63
C LEU A 309 13.17 5.92 6.50
N VAL A 310 13.34 7.22 6.75
CA VAL A 310 13.85 8.17 5.75
C VAL A 310 15.27 7.80 5.34
N GLU A 311 16.15 7.52 6.30
CA GLU A 311 17.54 7.14 6.07
C GLU A 311 17.65 5.86 5.22
N GLU A 312 16.87 4.81 5.55
CA GLU A 312 16.83 3.55 4.78
C GLU A 312 16.43 3.80 3.33
N MET A 313 15.42 4.66 3.11
CA MET A 313 14.95 4.98 1.76
C MET A 313 15.99 5.78 0.95
N VAL A 314 16.62 6.78 1.57
CA VAL A 314 17.66 7.57 0.90
C VAL A 314 18.89 6.73 0.60
N GLU A 315 19.35 5.91 1.54
CA GLU A 315 20.50 5.02 1.34
C GLU A 315 20.25 4.06 0.17
N ALA A 316 19.07 3.47 0.10
CA ALA A 316 18.70 2.57 -0.99
C ALA A 316 18.71 3.27 -2.35
N ASP A 317 18.21 4.51 -2.43
CA ASP A 317 18.20 5.28 -3.68
C ASP A 317 19.60 5.77 -4.07
N LEU A 318 20.45 6.13 -3.12
CA LEU A 318 21.86 6.45 -3.38
C LEU A 318 22.61 5.24 -3.96
N ARG A 319 22.42 4.04 -3.40
CA ARG A 319 23.01 2.80 -3.94
C ARG A 319 22.49 2.51 -5.35
N PHE A 320 21.17 2.60 -5.55
CA PHE A 320 20.55 2.39 -6.85
C PHE A 320 21.12 3.34 -7.94
N MET A 321 21.31 4.63 -7.58
CA MET A 321 21.90 5.60 -8.51
C MET A 321 23.38 5.31 -8.80
N THR A 322 24.15 4.94 -7.77
CA THR A 322 25.56 4.59 -7.93
C THR A 322 25.75 3.43 -8.93
N ASP A 323 24.88 2.40 -8.85
CA ASP A 323 24.94 1.24 -9.75
C ASP A 323 24.55 1.63 -11.19
N ARG A 324 23.59 2.54 -11.35
CA ARG A 324 23.17 3.04 -12.67
C ARG A 324 24.19 3.93 -13.35
N VAL A 325 24.93 4.73 -12.62
CA VAL A 325 25.94 5.65 -13.17
C VAL A 325 27.20 4.88 -13.58
N LYS A 326 27.45 3.71 -12.97
CA LYS A 326 28.57 2.84 -13.31
C LYS A 326 28.29 1.87 -14.46
N ALA A 327 27.03 1.62 -14.80
CA ALA A 327 26.59 0.74 -15.89
C ALA A 327 26.44 1.49 -17.20
#